data_f4308e6ad679213957ec79b7e654bd58
#
_entry.id   f4308e6ad679213957ec79b7e654bd58
#
_cell.length_a   1.000
_cell.length_b   1.000
_cell.length_c   1.000
_cell.angle_alpha   90.00
_cell.angle_beta   90.00
_cell.angle_gamma   90.00
#
_symmetry.space_group_name_H-M   'P 1'
#
loop_
_entity.id
_entity.type
_entity.pdbx_description
1 polymer ?
#
loop_
_entity_poly.entity_id
_entity_poly.type
_entity_poly.pdbx_seq_one_letter_code
_entity_poly.pdbx_strand_id
1 'polypeptide(L)'
;MLMGARAAAGLSIAAALCWAVPAAAACRDSARPGVDWSGCERSHLSLAGATLDRANLARANLTSTDLRGASLKGADLSKARLTYTGLAGANLTGARLTGAYGARTRLAAAVLKEADLSKAELSRADFAKADLAGADLSSAQLTRATLRGASLKAAKLTFANLARANMVGADLADADVSGAFLHLTRIEGTDLSAVKGLTSDQVKAACGDAKTRLPPGIAAPGEWPCPPQEP
;
A
#
# COMPACT_ATOMS: atom_id res chain seq x y z
N MET A 1 -19.50 76.04 -31.66
CA MET A 1 -18.31 75.23 -31.65
C MET A 1 -18.33 74.38 -30.37
N LEU A 2 -18.71 73.14 -30.51
CA LEU A 2 -18.88 72.19 -29.39
C LEU A 2 -17.86 71.06 -29.58
N MET A 3 -16.86 70.99 -28.70
CA MET A 3 -15.93 69.90 -28.61
C MET A 3 -16.44 68.84 -27.61
N GLY A 4 -16.79 67.67 -28.13
CA GLY A 4 -17.17 66.52 -27.32
C GLY A 4 -15.98 65.79 -26.77
N ALA A 5 -15.94 65.59 -25.47
CA ALA A 5 -14.99 64.74 -24.80
C ALA A 5 -15.47 63.27 -24.85
N ARG A 6 -14.65 62.39 -25.45
CA ARG A 6 -14.86 60.96 -25.42
C ARG A 6 -14.23 60.40 -24.12
N ALA A 7 -15.08 59.77 -23.29
CA ALA A 7 -14.62 58.98 -22.16
C ALA A 7 -14.05 57.65 -22.63
N ALA A 8 -12.81 57.36 -22.35
CA ALA A 8 -12.19 56.03 -22.55
C ALA A 8 -12.50 55.16 -21.35
N ALA A 9 -13.27 54.09 -21.58
CA ALA A 9 -13.49 53.04 -20.57
C ALA A 9 -12.25 52.17 -20.48
N GLY A 10 -11.51 52.33 -19.37
CA GLY A 10 -10.39 51.42 -19.06
C GLY A 10 -10.91 50.07 -18.57
N LEU A 11 -10.69 49.01 -19.34
CA LEU A 11 -10.85 47.66 -18.89
C LEU A 11 -9.71 47.32 -17.93
N SER A 12 -9.98 47.29 -16.65
CA SER A 12 -9.08 46.72 -15.66
C SER A 12 -9.12 45.20 -15.75
N ILE A 13 -8.16 44.60 -16.41
CA ILE A 13 -7.90 43.16 -16.35
C ILE A 13 -7.25 42.91 -14.97
N ALA A 14 -8.05 42.48 -14.00
CA ALA A 14 -7.54 41.91 -12.78
C ALA A 14 -6.86 40.58 -13.12
N ALA A 15 -5.55 40.60 -13.37
CA ALA A 15 -4.75 39.39 -13.47
C ALA A 15 -4.76 38.73 -12.10
N ALA A 16 -5.53 37.65 -11.95
CA ALA A 16 -5.42 36.73 -10.83
C ALA A 16 -4.01 36.13 -10.85
N LEU A 17 -3.10 36.73 -10.13
CA LEU A 17 -1.79 36.16 -9.83
C LEU A 17 -2.01 34.89 -9.01
N CYS A 18 -2.13 33.74 -9.69
CA CYS A 18 -2.04 32.43 -9.07
C CYS A 18 -0.60 32.30 -8.53
N TRP A 19 -0.42 32.65 -7.28
CA TRP A 19 0.85 32.49 -6.59
C TRP A 19 1.07 30.99 -6.43
N ALA A 20 1.80 30.38 -7.35
CA ALA A 20 2.33 29.05 -7.16
C ALA A 20 3.27 29.15 -5.94
N VAL A 21 2.81 28.62 -4.81
CA VAL A 21 3.66 28.49 -3.61
C VAL A 21 4.87 27.66 -4.05
N PRO A 22 6.11 28.16 -3.91
CA PRO A 22 7.26 27.35 -4.29
C PRO A 22 7.25 26.06 -3.48
N ALA A 23 7.50 24.91 -4.14
CA ALA A 23 7.45 23.58 -3.57
C ALA A 23 8.21 23.46 -2.22
N ALA A 24 9.28 24.23 -2.04
CA ALA A 24 10.04 24.31 -0.79
C ALA A 24 9.27 24.93 0.39
N ALA A 25 8.26 25.78 0.14
CA ALA A 25 7.42 26.36 1.21
C ALA A 25 6.39 25.34 1.70
N ALA A 26 5.78 24.55 0.82
CA ALA A 26 4.85 23.48 1.17
C ALA A 26 5.50 22.41 2.05
N CYS A 27 6.79 22.12 1.86
CA CYS A 27 7.51 21.15 2.68
C CYS A 27 7.73 21.59 4.14
N ARG A 28 7.45 22.83 4.51
CA ARG A 28 7.56 23.34 5.89
C ARG A 28 6.23 23.30 6.65
N ASP A 29 5.14 23.04 5.96
CA ASP A 29 3.82 22.95 6.58
C ASP A 29 3.80 21.84 7.64
N SER A 30 3.04 22.10 8.73
CA SER A 30 2.78 21.10 9.75
C SER A 30 1.85 19.99 9.21
N ALA A 31 1.88 18.82 9.87
CA ALA A 31 0.98 17.72 9.57
C ALA A 31 -0.48 18.16 9.77
N ARG A 32 -1.29 18.04 8.72
CA ARG A 32 -2.73 18.34 8.72
C ARG A 32 -3.42 17.64 7.56
N PRO A 33 -4.74 17.47 7.62
CA PRO A 33 -5.48 16.94 6.47
C PRO A 33 -5.25 17.78 5.20
N GLY A 34 -5.09 17.10 4.07
CA GLY A 34 -4.89 17.74 2.76
C GLY A 34 -3.57 18.49 2.59
N VAL A 35 -2.60 18.34 3.50
CA VAL A 35 -1.28 18.94 3.32
C VAL A 35 -0.61 18.41 2.06
N ASP A 36 0.08 19.30 1.34
CA ASP A 36 0.90 18.90 0.19
C ASP A 36 2.38 18.81 0.60
N TRP A 37 2.86 17.57 0.71
CA TRP A 37 4.26 17.23 0.94
C TRP A 37 4.83 16.44 -0.25
N SER A 38 4.25 16.60 -1.43
CA SER A 38 4.71 15.88 -2.61
C SER A 38 6.18 16.18 -2.90
N GLY A 39 6.97 15.11 -3.06
CA GLY A 39 8.42 15.20 -3.28
C GLY A 39 9.23 15.75 -2.10
N CYS A 40 8.63 16.01 -0.94
CA CYS A 40 9.31 16.57 0.23
C CYS A 40 10.19 15.55 0.95
N GLU A 41 11.30 16.02 1.54
CA GLU A 41 12.10 15.27 2.50
C GLU A 41 11.42 15.33 3.87
N ARG A 42 10.87 14.21 4.30
CA ARG A 42 10.14 14.02 5.56
C ARG A 42 10.63 12.78 6.30
N SER A 43 11.90 12.41 6.10
CA SER A 43 12.53 11.27 6.76
C SER A 43 12.81 11.54 8.23
N HIS A 44 12.83 10.46 9.02
CA HIS A 44 13.18 10.46 10.45
C HIS A 44 12.29 11.35 11.33
N LEU A 45 11.07 11.67 10.92
CA LEU A 45 10.15 12.48 11.70
C LEU A 45 9.33 11.63 12.69
N SER A 46 8.90 12.24 13.79
CA SER A 46 7.91 11.67 14.70
C SER A 46 6.53 12.26 14.36
N LEU A 47 5.71 11.47 13.69
CA LEU A 47 4.36 11.81 13.23
C LEU A 47 3.34 10.78 13.74
N ALA A 48 3.65 10.10 14.85
CA ALA A 48 2.73 9.13 15.46
C ALA A 48 1.41 9.80 15.81
N GLY A 49 0.29 9.17 15.41
CA GLY A 49 -1.06 9.68 15.62
C GLY A 49 -1.42 10.91 14.78
N ALA A 50 -0.55 11.37 13.87
CA ALA A 50 -0.84 12.53 13.03
C ALA A 50 -2.07 12.31 12.13
N THR A 51 -2.80 13.39 11.84
CA THR A 51 -3.91 13.38 10.89
C THR A 51 -3.45 13.93 9.55
N LEU A 52 -3.30 13.02 8.57
CA LEU A 52 -2.83 13.27 7.21
C LEU A 52 -3.85 12.80 6.16
N ASP A 53 -5.13 12.82 6.52
CA ASP A 53 -6.20 12.41 5.62
C ASP A 53 -6.17 13.24 4.33
N ARG A 54 -6.24 12.58 3.17
CA ARG A 54 -6.17 13.19 1.84
C ARG A 54 -4.89 14.02 1.59
N ALA A 55 -3.84 13.85 2.39
CA ALA A 55 -2.57 14.52 2.15
C ALA A 55 -1.95 14.04 0.83
N ASN A 56 -1.30 14.97 0.13
CA ASN A 56 -0.49 14.65 -1.03
C ASN A 56 0.95 14.37 -0.57
N LEU A 57 1.29 13.09 -0.46
CA LEU A 57 2.61 12.58 -0.07
C LEU A 57 3.30 11.89 -1.26
N ALA A 58 2.81 12.13 -2.49
CA ALA A 58 3.36 11.51 -3.69
C ALA A 58 4.86 11.82 -3.81
N ARG A 59 5.67 10.76 -4.02
CA ARG A 59 7.14 10.86 -4.09
C ARG A 59 7.84 11.45 -2.85
N ALA A 60 7.12 11.68 -1.75
CA ALA A 60 7.75 12.14 -0.51
C ALA A 60 8.74 11.09 0.02
N ASN A 61 9.81 11.55 0.63
CA ASN A 61 10.72 10.69 1.37
C ASN A 61 10.27 10.62 2.84
N LEU A 62 9.67 9.50 3.22
CA LEU A 62 9.19 9.19 4.57
C LEU A 62 10.08 8.11 5.23
N THR A 63 11.28 7.88 4.72
CA THR A 63 12.19 6.84 5.24
C THR A 63 12.37 6.99 6.75
N SER A 64 12.21 5.90 7.49
CA SER A 64 12.34 5.85 8.97
C SER A 64 11.44 6.83 9.74
N THR A 65 10.40 7.37 9.13
CA THR A 65 9.41 8.24 9.80
C THR A 65 8.45 7.39 10.63
N ASP A 66 8.14 7.86 11.82
CA ASP A 66 7.16 7.23 12.70
C ASP A 66 5.74 7.79 12.41
N LEU A 67 4.90 6.98 11.78
CA LEU A 67 3.49 7.23 11.47
C LEU A 67 2.56 6.23 12.18
N ARG A 68 3.00 5.63 13.29
CA ARG A 68 2.19 4.66 14.03
C ARG A 68 0.88 5.30 14.49
N GLY A 69 -0.23 4.59 14.23
CA GLY A 69 -1.56 5.09 14.56
C GLY A 69 -2.02 6.34 13.82
N ALA A 70 -1.25 6.84 12.84
CA ALA A 70 -1.64 8.00 12.05
C ALA A 70 -2.87 7.72 11.19
N SER A 71 -3.65 8.77 10.89
CA SER A 71 -4.73 8.73 9.91
C SER A 71 -4.23 9.26 8.57
N LEU A 72 -4.28 8.40 7.54
CA LEU A 72 -3.84 8.63 6.16
C LEU A 72 -4.95 8.26 5.17
N LYS A 73 -6.22 8.37 5.58
CA LYS A 73 -7.37 7.98 4.75
C LYS A 73 -7.38 8.77 3.44
N GLY A 74 -7.40 8.04 2.33
CA GLY A 74 -7.40 8.64 0.99
C GLY A 74 -6.16 9.47 0.66
N ALA A 75 -5.06 9.36 1.43
CA ALA A 75 -3.81 10.04 1.14
C ALA A 75 -3.15 9.47 -0.12
N ASP A 76 -2.44 10.30 -0.86
CA ASP A 76 -1.64 9.89 -2.01
C ASP A 76 -0.17 9.70 -1.59
N LEU A 77 0.25 8.45 -1.50
CA LEU A 77 1.64 8.03 -1.25
C LEU A 77 2.27 7.40 -2.51
N SER A 78 1.74 7.70 -3.69
CA SER A 78 2.25 7.13 -4.94
C SER A 78 3.74 7.42 -5.11
N LYS A 79 4.53 6.36 -5.35
CA LYS A 79 5.99 6.43 -5.49
C LYS A 79 6.72 7.04 -4.27
N ALA A 80 6.06 7.15 -3.11
CA ALA A 80 6.71 7.60 -1.88
C ALA A 80 7.77 6.59 -1.42
N ARG A 81 8.79 7.07 -0.72
CA ARG A 81 9.82 6.24 -0.10
C ARG A 81 9.43 5.96 1.35
N LEU A 82 9.13 4.70 1.65
CA LEU A 82 8.60 4.23 2.93
C LEU A 82 9.56 3.24 3.63
N THR A 83 10.82 3.17 3.20
CA THR A 83 11.79 2.21 3.75
C THR A 83 11.94 2.42 5.26
N TYR A 84 11.72 1.35 6.05
CA TYR A 84 11.71 1.38 7.52
C TYR A 84 10.64 2.28 8.17
N THR A 85 9.71 2.84 7.41
CA THR A 85 8.63 3.69 7.96
C THR A 85 7.76 2.87 8.92
N GLY A 86 7.45 3.46 10.06
CA GLY A 86 6.54 2.89 11.06
C GLY A 86 5.10 3.28 10.76
N LEU A 87 4.27 2.35 10.29
CA LEU A 87 2.84 2.53 10.00
C LEU A 87 1.97 1.54 10.79
N ALA A 88 2.52 0.96 11.86
CA ALA A 88 1.76 0.01 12.68
C ALA A 88 0.49 0.67 13.25
N GLY A 89 -0.66 0.02 13.05
CA GLY A 89 -1.97 0.52 13.47
C GLY A 89 -2.45 1.78 12.74
N ALA A 90 -1.75 2.27 11.71
CA ALA A 90 -2.18 3.43 10.92
C ALA A 90 -3.42 3.12 10.07
N ASN A 91 -4.23 4.13 9.78
CA ASN A 91 -5.40 4.01 8.91
C ASN A 91 -5.10 4.58 7.52
N LEU A 92 -4.92 3.68 6.55
CA LEU A 92 -4.66 3.96 5.14
C LEU A 92 -5.85 3.57 4.25
N THR A 93 -7.08 3.55 4.78
CA THR A 93 -8.28 3.20 4.01
C THR A 93 -8.36 4.07 2.75
N GLY A 94 -8.47 3.44 1.57
CA GLY A 94 -8.54 4.11 0.27
C GLY A 94 -7.30 4.91 -0.11
N ALA A 95 -6.18 4.77 0.62
CA ALA A 95 -4.93 5.45 0.27
C ALA A 95 -4.31 4.89 -1.00
N ARG A 96 -3.60 5.72 -1.73
CA ARG A 96 -2.88 5.33 -2.95
C ARG A 96 -1.39 5.16 -2.65
N LEU A 97 -0.89 3.94 -2.78
CA LEU A 97 0.52 3.58 -2.61
C LEU A 97 1.11 3.00 -3.92
N THR A 98 0.50 3.33 -5.07
CA THR A 98 0.92 2.81 -6.37
C THR A 98 2.41 3.03 -6.60
N GLY A 99 3.18 1.94 -6.78
CA GLY A 99 4.61 2.01 -7.00
C GLY A 99 5.42 2.63 -5.84
N ALA A 100 4.89 2.65 -4.63
CA ALA A 100 5.64 3.09 -3.45
C ALA A 100 6.82 2.13 -3.15
N TYR A 101 7.93 2.66 -2.63
CA TYR A 101 9.15 1.92 -2.27
C TYR A 101 9.24 1.78 -0.75
N GLY A 102 9.01 0.59 -0.24
CA GLY A 102 8.86 0.41 1.20
C GLY A 102 9.47 -0.89 1.72
N ALA A 103 10.72 -1.20 1.38
CA ALA A 103 11.38 -2.35 1.97
C ALA A 103 11.41 -2.25 3.50
N ARG A 104 10.97 -3.34 4.18
CA ARG A 104 10.88 -3.41 5.65
C ARG A 104 9.98 -2.34 6.28
N THR A 105 8.98 -1.83 5.57
CA THR A 105 7.92 -0.98 6.14
C THR A 105 7.14 -1.79 7.19
N ARG A 106 6.83 -1.18 8.32
CA ARG A 106 6.08 -1.81 9.42
C ARG A 106 4.62 -1.40 9.37
N LEU A 107 3.77 -2.29 8.86
CA LEU A 107 2.32 -2.11 8.65
C LEU A 107 1.50 -3.07 9.54
N ALA A 108 2.10 -3.60 10.60
CA ALA A 108 1.39 -4.52 11.48
C ALA A 108 0.09 -3.90 12.03
N ALA A 109 -1.01 -4.62 11.93
CA ALA A 109 -2.35 -4.18 12.33
C ALA A 109 -2.82 -2.85 11.67
N ALA A 110 -2.21 -2.40 10.58
CA ALA A 110 -2.68 -1.25 9.82
C ALA A 110 -3.98 -1.57 9.07
N VAL A 111 -4.81 -0.55 8.84
CA VAL A 111 -6.05 -0.64 8.06
C VAL A 111 -5.77 -0.10 6.65
N LEU A 112 -5.78 -1.01 5.66
CA LEU A 112 -5.50 -0.71 4.24
C LEU A 112 -6.69 -1.11 3.35
N LYS A 113 -7.91 -1.06 3.90
CA LYS A 113 -9.12 -1.39 3.12
C LYS A 113 -9.18 -0.55 1.85
N GLU A 114 -9.43 -1.23 0.70
CA GLU A 114 -9.56 -0.57 -0.60
C GLU A 114 -8.36 0.31 -1.00
N ALA A 115 -7.21 0.14 -0.36
CA ALA A 115 -6.00 0.87 -0.73
C ALA A 115 -5.41 0.33 -2.04
N ASP A 116 -4.80 1.21 -2.84
CA ASP A 116 -4.09 0.84 -4.05
C ASP A 116 -2.59 0.70 -3.78
N LEU A 117 -2.13 -0.53 -3.65
CA LEU A 117 -0.72 -0.91 -3.50
C LEU A 117 -0.16 -1.53 -4.81
N SER A 118 -0.83 -1.30 -5.94
CA SER A 118 -0.40 -1.88 -7.21
C SER A 118 1.03 -1.46 -7.55
N LYS A 119 1.83 -2.43 -8.02
CA LYS A 119 3.25 -2.23 -8.35
C LYS A 119 4.13 -1.71 -7.19
N ALA A 120 3.65 -1.71 -5.95
CA ALA A 120 4.45 -1.28 -4.80
C ALA A 120 5.59 -2.27 -4.52
N GLU A 121 6.76 -1.77 -4.14
CA GLU A 121 7.95 -2.56 -3.79
C GLU A 121 8.08 -2.67 -2.27
N LEU A 122 7.42 -3.68 -1.69
CA LEU A 122 7.24 -3.88 -0.25
C LEU A 122 7.92 -5.15 0.25
N SER A 123 9.07 -5.48 -0.32
CA SER A 123 9.86 -6.64 0.11
C SER A 123 10.19 -6.58 1.59
N ARG A 124 9.96 -7.71 2.30
CA ARG A 124 10.15 -7.83 3.75
C ARG A 124 9.31 -6.86 4.59
N ALA A 125 8.26 -6.26 4.04
CA ALA A 125 7.32 -5.46 4.82
C ALA A 125 6.53 -6.34 5.79
N ASP A 126 6.16 -5.76 6.94
CA ASP A 126 5.38 -6.44 7.96
C ASP A 126 3.92 -5.99 7.91
N PHE A 127 3.04 -6.85 7.40
CA PHE A 127 1.60 -6.71 7.36
C PHE A 127 0.89 -7.65 8.37
N ALA A 128 1.59 -8.13 9.39
CA ALA A 128 0.97 -9.03 10.35
C ALA A 128 -0.32 -8.43 10.92
N LYS A 129 -1.44 -9.20 10.80
CA LYS A 129 -2.77 -8.77 11.25
C LYS A 129 -3.31 -7.49 10.59
N ALA A 130 -2.74 -7.02 9.50
CA ALA A 130 -3.26 -5.88 8.75
C ALA A 130 -4.60 -6.22 8.07
N ASP A 131 -5.44 -5.21 7.88
CA ASP A 131 -6.70 -5.33 7.15
C ASP A 131 -6.54 -4.76 5.72
N LEU A 132 -6.35 -5.67 4.75
CA LEU A 132 -6.16 -5.41 3.33
C LEU A 132 -7.41 -5.78 2.51
N ALA A 133 -8.60 -5.84 3.17
CA ALA A 133 -9.81 -6.23 2.47
C ALA A 133 -10.10 -5.30 1.28
N GLY A 134 -10.30 -5.88 0.09
CA GLY A 134 -10.54 -5.15 -1.16
C GLY A 134 -9.33 -4.37 -1.69
N ALA A 135 -8.16 -4.47 -1.08
CA ALA A 135 -6.97 -3.76 -1.54
C ALA A 135 -6.47 -4.29 -2.90
N ASP A 136 -5.89 -3.41 -3.71
CA ASP A 136 -5.22 -3.77 -4.97
C ASP A 136 -3.71 -3.92 -4.74
N LEU A 137 -3.22 -5.16 -4.78
CA LEU A 137 -1.80 -5.54 -4.68
C LEU A 137 -1.29 -6.09 -6.02
N SER A 138 -1.96 -5.78 -7.13
CA SER A 138 -1.60 -6.29 -8.45
C SER A 138 -0.16 -5.91 -8.81
N SER A 139 0.63 -6.90 -9.23
CA SER A 139 2.06 -6.76 -9.55
C SER A 139 2.94 -6.24 -8.40
N ALA A 140 2.47 -6.22 -7.16
CA ALA A 140 3.26 -5.80 -6.00
C ALA A 140 4.41 -6.78 -5.74
N GLN A 141 5.56 -6.25 -5.30
CA GLN A 141 6.74 -7.02 -4.87
C GLN A 141 6.68 -7.24 -3.35
N LEU A 142 6.22 -8.41 -2.94
CA LEU A 142 6.01 -8.80 -1.54
C LEU A 142 6.97 -9.92 -1.10
N THR A 143 8.12 -10.03 -1.78
CA THR A 143 9.12 -11.07 -1.46
C THR A 143 9.50 -11.02 0.02
N ARG A 144 9.32 -12.16 0.72
CA ARG A 144 9.58 -12.29 2.16
C ARG A 144 8.74 -11.34 3.05
N ALA A 145 7.65 -10.78 2.58
CA ALA A 145 6.73 -10.02 3.41
C ALA A 145 6.02 -10.92 4.42
N THR A 146 5.66 -10.38 5.58
CA THR A 146 4.84 -11.06 6.58
C THR A 146 3.40 -10.60 6.44
N LEU A 147 2.50 -11.52 6.10
CA LEU A 147 1.05 -11.33 5.97
C LEU A 147 0.30 -12.23 6.97
N ARG A 148 0.99 -12.68 8.03
CA ARG A 148 0.45 -13.61 9.00
C ARG A 148 -0.80 -13.06 9.67
N GLY A 149 -1.91 -13.79 9.55
CA GLY A 149 -3.21 -13.39 10.12
C GLY A 149 -3.79 -12.12 9.52
N ALA A 150 -3.29 -11.63 8.38
CA ALA A 150 -3.86 -10.49 7.68
C ALA A 150 -5.20 -10.86 7.03
N SER A 151 -6.10 -9.88 6.90
CA SER A 151 -7.28 -10.00 6.06
C SER A 151 -6.97 -9.54 4.65
N LEU A 152 -7.08 -10.45 3.68
CA LEU A 152 -6.92 -10.23 2.24
C LEU A 152 -8.24 -10.51 1.51
N LYS A 153 -9.39 -10.44 2.21
CA LYS A 153 -10.70 -10.70 1.62
C LYS A 153 -10.93 -9.86 0.36
N ALA A 154 -11.28 -10.51 -0.74
CA ALA A 154 -11.52 -9.86 -2.03
C ALA A 154 -10.35 -8.99 -2.53
N ALA A 155 -9.14 -9.13 -1.97
CA ALA A 155 -7.97 -8.41 -2.43
C ALA A 155 -7.51 -8.91 -3.81
N LYS A 156 -6.93 -8.01 -4.60
CA LYS A 156 -6.33 -8.35 -5.90
C LYS A 156 -4.83 -8.57 -5.73
N LEU A 157 -4.37 -9.79 -5.94
CA LEU A 157 -2.97 -10.21 -5.89
C LEU A 157 -2.48 -10.67 -7.28
N THR A 158 -3.17 -10.26 -8.35
CA THR A 158 -2.83 -10.68 -9.71
C THR A 158 -1.39 -10.29 -10.05
N PHE A 159 -0.61 -11.29 -10.51
CA PHE A 159 0.82 -11.12 -10.83
C PHE A 159 1.70 -10.61 -9.67
N ALA A 160 1.22 -10.64 -8.43
CA ALA A 160 2.03 -10.26 -7.28
C ALA A 160 3.18 -11.26 -7.05
N ASN A 161 4.34 -10.77 -6.66
CA ASN A 161 5.46 -11.62 -6.26
C ASN A 161 5.42 -11.84 -4.74
N LEU A 162 4.96 -13.01 -4.34
CA LEU A 162 4.84 -13.45 -2.94
C LEU A 162 5.94 -14.45 -2.55
N ALA A 163 7.02 -14.55 -3.33
CA ALA A 163 8.09 -15.51 -3.05
C ALA A 163 8.56 -15.41 -1.59
N ARG A 164 8.52 -16.56 -0.88
CA ARG A 164 8.89 -16.68 0.54
C ARG A 164 8.10 -15.75 1.48
N ALA A 165 6.96 -15.22 1.07
CA ALA A 165 6.07 -14.49 1.96
C ALA A 165 5.44 -15.44 2.99
N ASN A 166 5.10 -14.91 4.16
CA ASN A 166 4.43 -15.67 5.22
C ASN A 166 2.96 -15.26 5.29
N MET A 167 2.07 -16.13 4.83
CA MET A 167 0.61 -15.94 4.80
C MET A 167 -0.12 -16.88 5.78
N VAL A 168 0.59 -17.47 6.74
CA VAL A 168 0.02 -18.39 7.72
C VAL A 168 -1.19 -17.76 8.41
N GLY A 169 -2.35 -18.41 8.32
CA GLY A 169 -3.60 -17.96 8.92
C GLY A 169 -4.15 -16.66 8.33
N ALA A 170 -3.70 -16.22 7.15
CA ALA A 170 -4.31 -15.11 6.44
C ALA A 170 -5.70 -15.50 5.90
N ASP A 171 -6.62 -14.54 5.84
CA ASP A 171 -7.95 -14.71 5.26
C ASP A 171 -7.95 -14.22 3.83
N LEU A 172 -8.00 -15.15 2.86
CA LEU A 172 -8.00 -14.90 1.42
C LEU A 172 -9.36 -15.15 0.76
N ALA A 173 -10.45 -15.16 1.51
CA ALA A 173 -11.77 -15.37 0.93
C ALA A 173 -12.00 -14.41 -0.27
N ASP A 174 -12.38 -14.97 -1.43
CA ASP A 174 -12.61 -14.24 -2.69
C ASP A 174 -11.41 -13.47 -3.28
N ALA A 175 -10.22 -13.58 -2.71
CA ALA A 175 -9.02 -12.96 -3.26
C ALA A 175 -8.66 -13.53 -4.64
N ASP A 176 -8.07 -12.70 -5.50
CA ASP A 176 -7.61 -13.11 -6.83
C ASP A 176 -6.08 -13.23 -6.84
N VAL A 177 -5.57 -14.46 -7.00
CA VAL A 177 -4.13 -14.78 -7.07
C VAL A 177 -3.69 -15.19 -8.48
N SER A 178 -4.47 -14.83 -9.51
CA SER A 178 -4.16 -15.15 -10.90
C SER A 178 -2.74 -14.70 -11.26
N GLY A 179 -1.91 -15.62 -11.72
CA GLY A 179 -0.53 -15.33 -12.11
C GLY A 179 0.40 -14.90 -10.97
N ALA A 180 -0.03 -14.92 -9.72
CA ALA A 180 0.84 -14.62 -8.59
C ALA A 180 1.98 -15.64 -8.46
N PHE A 181 3.17 -15.18 -8.06
CA PHE A 181 4.33 -16.04 -7.86
C PHE A 181 4.43 -16.47 -6.39
N LEU A 182 4.11 -17.75 -6.12
CA LEU A 182 3.99 -18.33 -4.78
C LEU A 182 5.18 -19.22 -4.37
N HIS A 183 6.35 -19.04 -4.98
CA HIS A 183 7.52 -19.87 -4.68
C HIS A 183 7.92 -19.79 -3.20
N LEU A 184 7.86 -20.94 -2.50
CA LEU A 184 8.12 -21.05 -1.07
C LEU A 184 7.28 -20.09 -0.20
N THR A 185 6.11 -19.66 -0.70
CA THR A 185 5.14 -18.89 0.08
C THR A 185 4.51 -19.78 1.15
N ARG A 186 4.54 -19.37 2.39
CA ARG A 186 3.97 -20.12 3.51
C ARG A 186 2.46 -19.88 3.59
N ILE A 187 1.70 -20.97 3.41
CA ILE A 187 0.23 -20.99 3.41
C ILE A 187 -0.33 -22.03 4.39
N GLU A 188 0.47 -22.44 5.38
CA GLU A 188 0.07 -23.46 6.36
C GLU A 188 -1.16 -22.99 7.13
N GLY A 189 -2.16 -23.87 7.24
CA GLY A 189 -3.44 -23.58 7.92
C GLY A 189 -4.32 -22.53 7.25
N THR A 190 -3.98 -22.09 6.03
CA THR A 190 -4.74 -21.07 5.30
C THR A 190 -5.88 -21.70 4.51
N ASP A 191 -7.06 -21.07 4.51
CA ASP A 191 -8.19 -21.48 3.68
C ASP A 191 -8.13 -20.76 2.33
N LEU A 192 -7.84 -21.53 1.28
CA LEU A 192 -7.78 -21.07 -0.12
C LEU A 192 -8.97 -21.56 -0.94
N SER A 193 -9.98 -22.20 -0.32
CA SER A 193 -11.09 -22.84 -1.03
C SER A 193 -11.92 -21.89 -1.91
N ALA A 194 -11.98 -20.60 -1.57
CA ALA A 194 -12.69 -19.57 -2.31
C ALA A 194 -11.77 -18.62 -3.09
N VAL A 195 -10.46 -18.91 -3.17
CA VAL A 195 -9.48 -18.07 -3.88
C VAL A 195 -9.65 -18.24 -5.39
N LYS A 196 -9.58 -17.14 -6.12
CA LYS A 196 -9.70 -17.10 -7.59
C LYS A 196 -8.33 -17.22 -8.25
N GLY A 197 -8.29 -17.92 -9.41
CA GLY A 197 -7.10 -17.98 -10.25
C GLY A 197 -5.93 -18.76 -9.69
N LEU A 198 -6.13 -19.53 -8.60
CA LEU A 198 -5.09 -20.43 -8.07
C LEU A 198 -4.93 -21.63 -8.99
N THR A 199 -3.70 -22.03 -9.25
CA THR A 199 -3.35 -23.17 -10.09
C THR A 199 -2.61 -24.26 -9.31
N SER A 200 -2.62 -25.50 -9.82
CA SER A 200 -1.86 -26.61 -9.23
C SER A 200 -0.36 -26.32 -9.16
N ASP A 201 0.20 -25.61 -10.13
CA ASP A 201 1.64 -25.31 -10.13
C ASP A 201 2.00 -24.24 -9.08
N GLN A 202 1.12 -23.27 -8.84
CA GLN A 202 1.29 -22.32 -7.73
C GLN A 202 1.26 -23.05 -6.37
N VAL A 203 0.34 -24.02 -6.20
CA VAL A 203 0.23 -24.80 -4.96
C VAL A 203 1.48 -25.67 -4.76
N LYS A 204 1.97 -26.36 -5.80
CA LYS A 204 3.22 -27.16 -5.73
C LYS A 204 4.44 -26.31 -5.36
N ALA A 205 4.46 -25.03 -5.75
CA ALA A 205 5.56 -24.12 -5.44
C ALA A 205 5.48 -23.53 -4.04
N ALA A 206 4.32 -23.59 -3.38
CA ALA A 206 4.07 -23.03 -2.04
C ALA A 206 4.36 -24.07 -0.93
N CYS A 207 4.35 -23.60 0.32
CA CYS A 207 4.52 -24.39 1.53
C CYS A 207 3.21 -24.43 2.31
N GLY A 208 2.52 -25.54 2.29
CA GLY A 208 1.28 -25.76 3.05
C GLY A 208 1.41 -26.86 4.08
N ASP A 209 0.30 -27.26 4.65
CA ASP A 209 0.18 -28.36 5.61
C ASP A 209 -1.17 -29.10 5.46
N ALA A 210 -1.42 -30.09 6.31
CA ALA A 210 -2.67 -30.85 6.31
C ALA A 210 -3.92 -30.00 6.66
N LYS A 211 -3.74 -28.78 7.17
CA LYS A 211 -4.83 -27.87 7.51
C LYS A 211 -5.11 -26.86 6.38
N THR A 212 -4.22 -26.78 5.39
CA THR A 212 -4.41 -25.91 4.22
C THR A 212 -5.57 -26.43 3.37
N ARG A 213 -6.57 -25.61 3.14
CA ARG A 213 -7.75 -25.94 2.34
C ARG A 213 -7.58 -25.37 0.92
N LEU A 214 -7.80 -26.20 -0.06
CA LEU A 214 -7.62 -25.86 -1.48
C LEU A 214 -8.97 -25.82 -2.22
N PRO A 215 -9.06 -25.06 -3.33
CA PRO A 215 -10.25 -25.07 -4.19
C PRO A 215 -10.55 -26.47 -4.74
N PRO A 216 -11.83 -26.75 -5.08
CA PRO A 216 -12.18 -27.98 -5.77
C PRO A 216 -11.35 -28.20 -7.05
N GLY A 217 -10.86 -29.43 -7.24
CA GLY A 217 -10.06 -29.81 -8.41
C GLY A 217 -8.56 -29.53 -8.28
N ILE A 218 -8.09 -28.92 -7.22
CA ILE A 218 -6.66 -28.76 -6.93
C ILE A 218 -6.26 -29.71 -5.78
N ALA A 219 -5.32 -30.60 -6.06
CA ALA A 219 -4.80 -31.54 -5.06
C ALA A 219 -3.58 -30.94 -4.32
N ALA A 220 -3.48 -31.26 -3.03
CA ALA A 220 -2.28 -30.98 -2.27
C ALA A 220 -1.09 -31.77 -2.83
N PRO A 221 0.13 -31.18 -2.91
CA PRO A 221 1.32 -31.94 -3.27
C PRO A 221 1.66 -32.97 -2.20
N GLY A 222 2.34 -34.06 -2.61
CA GLY A 222 2.71 -35.14 -1.68
C GLY A 222 3.78 -34.72 -0.65
N GLU A 223 4.50 -33.64 -0.89
CA GLU A 223 5.62 -33.18 -0.07
C GLU A 223 5.30 -31.84 0.62
N TRP A 224 4.48 -31.88 1.63
CA TRP A 224 4.28 -30.85 2.63
C TRP A 224 4.62 -31.40 4.01
N PRO A 225 5.11 -30.60 4.95
CA PRO A 225 5.47 -29.17 4.90
C PRO A 225 6.85 -28.91 4.29
N CYS A 226 7.09 -27.67 3.86
CA CYS A 226 8.41 -27.21 3.50
C CYS A 226 9.36 -27.15 4.71
N PRO A 227 10.67 -27.24 4.50
CA PRO A 227 11.63 -27.16 5.59
C PRO A 227 11.51 -25.81 6.34
N PRO A 228 11.87 -25.76 7.63
CA PRO A 228 11.92 -24.50 8.38
C PRO A 228 12.75 -23.48 7.63
N GLN A 229 12.31 -22.21 7.63
CA GLN A 229 13.14 -21.15 7.06
C GLN A 229 14.34 -20.95 7.98
N GLU A 230 15.54 -21.01 7.43
CA GLU A 230 16.71 -20.53 8.15
C GLU A 230 16.53 -19.03 8.49
N PRO A 231 16.95 -18.59 9.67
CA PRO A 231 16.73 -17.25 10.21
C PRO A 231 17.35 -16.12 9.38
#